data_edaa813a55505359c888f9867ff8a5dc
#
_entry.id   edaa813a55505359c888f9867ff8a5dc
#
_cell.length_a   1.000
_cell.length_b   1.000
_cell.length_c   1.000
_cell.angle_alpha   90.00
_cell.angle_beta   90.00
_cell.angle_gamma   90.00
#
_symmetry.space_group_name_H-M   'P 1'
#
loop_
_entity.id
_entity.type
_entity.pdbx_description
1 polymer ?
#
loop_
_entity_poly.entity_id
_entity_poly.type
_entity_poly.pdbx_seq_one_letter_code
_entity_poly.pdbx_strand_id
1 'polypeptide(L)'
;MDKSTSNKLIIWKIIALFLLVSLIVIIVLYSCGVGWKDKKNVPDNPDYKSILTLWEPESSIIKKLVPYINEITNKNSIDYIPVEDRIAVFDLDGTLFCETDPIYFESYMFAYRVLEDPDYKDKAEQQDIDIANEIRAANIHSFPESLEKRLCVRNAYVYKDMPLKDFYSYIKNHLNKDAPGYNNMKRGDAFYQPMLQVIDYLQKNEFTVFIVSGTDRFEVRTIIGGHINIPESQILDSSATVKASGQGNKDGLDYQFQKDDYIILGGNFTVKNVKMNKVSYIETEIGKKPVLSFGNSSGDTSMANYVVNDNQYESLAFMVCCDDLERENGDMKKANNMKKLCEENNWEPISMRDDWKTIYGDKVTRKL
;
A
#
# COMPACT_ATOMS: atom_id res chain seq x y z
N MET A 1 48.15 3.61 66.75
CA MET A 1 47.13 3.59 65.66
C MET A 1 47.47 2.50 64.65
N ASP A 2 46.61 1.56 64.55
CA ASP A 2 46.83 0.37 63.74
C ASP A 2 46.91 0.73 62.23
N LYS A 3 47.95 0.21 61.54
CA LYS A 3 48.17 0.41 60.09
C LYS A 3 46.90 0.11 59.23
N SER A 4 46.03 -0.74 59.72
CA SER A 4 44.75 -1.13 59.06
C SER A 4 43.78 0.06 59.07
N THR A 5 43.68 0.83 60.14
CA THR A 5 42.75 1.96 60.23
C THR A 5 43.20 3.14 59.37
N SER A 6 44.56 3.35 59.27
CA SER A 6 45.13 4.39 58.40
C SER A 6 44.86 4.13 56.92
N ASN A 7 44.99 2.87 56.46
CA ASN A 7 44.75 2.53 55.09
C ASN A 7 43.23 2.65 54.68
N LYS A 8 42.33 2.30 55.59
CA LYS A 8 40.90 2.53 55.39
C LYS A 8 40.56 4.00 55.25
N LEU A 9 41.16 4.84 56.07
CA LEU A 9 40.94 6.32 56.01
C LEU A 9 41.46 6.93 54.73
N ILE A 10 42.54 6.42 54.16
CA ILE A 10 43.10 6.86 52.87
C ILE A 10 42.20 6.42 51.74
N ILE A 11 41.69 5.20 51.76
CA ILE A 11 40.76 4.70 50.72
C ILE A 11 39.47 5.54 50.70
N TRP A 12 38.89 5.84 51.87
CA TRP A 12 37.69 6.68 51.95
C TRP A 12 37.94 8.13 51.47
N LYS A 13 39.11 8.69 51.68
CA LYS A 13 39.48 10.01 51.14
C LYS A 13 39.62 10.00 49.63
N ILE A 14 40.16 8.93 49.05
CA ILE A 14 40.26 8.76 47.58
C ILE A 14 38.87 8.62 46.95
N ILE A 15 37.99 7.81 47.55
CA ILE A 15 36.61 7.67 47.09
C ILE A 15 35.86 9.00 47.17
N ALA A 16 35.97 9.73 48.27
CA ALA A 16 35.33 11.04 48.45
C ALA A 16 35.84 12.07 47.43
N LEU A 17 37.16 12.07 47.16
CA LEU A 17 37.74 12.93 46.12
C LEU A 17 37.23 12.59 44.73
N PHE A 18 37.14 11.28 44.40
CA PHE A 18 36.61 10.82 43.12
C PHE A 18 35.14 11.21 42.91
N LEU A 19 34.31 11.06 43.96
CA LEU A 19 32.91 11.50 43.93
C LEU A 19 32.77 13.01 43.79
N LEU A 20 33.63 13.78 44.43
CA LEU A 20 33.63 15.23 44.31
C LEU A 20 34.04 15.71 42.93
N VAL A 21 35.07 15.09 42.34
CA VAL A 21 35.49 15.38 40.96
C VAL A 21 34.39 14.99 39.98
N SER A 22 33.74 13.84 40.14
CA SER A 22 32.61 13.40 39.28
C SER A 22 31.42 14.38 39.37
N LEU A 23 31.12 14.89 40.59
CA LEU A 23 30.06 15.88 40.78
C LEU A 23 30.40 17.22 40.12
N ILE A 24 31.66 17.66 40.21
CA ILE A 24 32.12 18.88 39.53
C ILE A 24 32.06 18.74 38.04
N VAL A 25 32.45 17.58 37.47
CA VAL A 25 32.34 17.28 36.03
C VAL A 25 30.87 17.30 35.58
N ILE A 26 29.95 16.72 36.35
CA ILE A 26 28.51 16.76 36.07
C ILE A 26 27.99 18.21 36.10
N ILE A 27 28.37 19.00 37.09
CA ILE A 27 27.98 20.42 37.22
C ILE A 27 28.54 21.24 36.05
N VAL A 28 29.81 21.03 35.67
CA VAL A 28 30.44 21.71 34.54
C VAL A 28 29.76 21.30 33.21
N LEU A 29 29.48 20.00 32.98
CA LEU A 29 28.74 19.55 31.85
C LEU A 29 27.33 20.16 31.80
N TYR A 30 26.65 20.24 32.95
CA TYR A 30 25.34 20.87 33.07
C TYR A 30 25.39 22.38 32.78
N SER A 31 26.39 23.09 33.32
CA SER A 31 26.56 24.53 33.09
C SER A 31 27.09 24.86 31.69
N CYS A 32 27.77 23.94 31.02
CA CYS A 32 28.22 24.07 29.62
C CYS A 32 27.17 23.60 28.61
N GLY A 33 25.96 23.23 29.06
CA GLY A 33 24.89 22.79 28.17
C GLY A 33 25.16 21.42 27.49
N VAL A 34 26.15 20.68 27.96
CA VAL A 34 26.44 19.32 27.47
C VAL A 34 25.50 18.36 28.19
N GLY A 35 24.35 18.09 27.62
CA GLY A 35 23.34 17.19 28.20
C GLY A 35 21.89 17.69 28.12
N TRP A 36 21.69 18.97 27.86
CA TRP A 36 20.39 19.53 27.53
C TRP A 36 20.54 20.28 26.19
N LYS A 37 20.50 19.55 25.07
CA LYS A 37 20.19 20.20 23.80
C LYS A 37 18.78 20.75 23.96
N ASP A 38 18.68 22.08 23.96
CA ASP A 38 17.41 22.76 23.80
C ASP A 38 16.59 22.03 22.76
N LYS A 39 15.28 21.88 23.01
CA LYS A 39 14.25 21.53 22.01
C LYS A 39 14.12 22.65 20.97
N LYS A 40 15.25 23.08 20.37
CA LYS A 40 15.28 24.06 19.29
C LYS A 40 15.60 23.33 18.01
N ASN A 41 14.61 23.31 17.14
CA ASN A 41 14.60 22.78 15.77
C ASN A 41 14.52 21.26 15.68
N VAL A 42 13.46 20.65 16.20
CA VAL A 42 12.79 19.59 15.47
C VAL A 42 12.33 20.25 14.18
N PRO A 43 12.72 19.80 12.98
CA PRO A 43 12.07 20.26 11.77
C PRO A 43 10.58 20.12 12.00
N ASP A 44 9.79 21.19 11.77
CA ASP A 44 8.34 21.08 11.85
C ASP A 44 7.95 19.99 10.87
N ASN A 45 7.62 18.81 11.39
CA ASN A 45 6.99 17.77 10.57
C ASN A 45 5.80 18.44 9.88
N PRO A 46 5.53 18.12 8.62
CA PRO A 46 4.41 18.70 7.89
C PRO A 46 3.17 18.68 8.77
N ASP A 47 2.51 19.84 8.93
CA ASP A 47 1.33 19.93 9.78
C ASP A 47 0.28 18.93 9.29
N TYR A 48 0.18 17.80 9.98
CA TYR A 48 -0.75 16.73 9.63
C TYR A 48 -2.19 17.21 9.56
N LYS A 49 -2.57 18.24 10.36
CA LYS A 49 -3.91 18.81 10.38
C LYS A 49 -4.29 19.49 9.07
N SER A 50 -3.30 20.02 8.35
CA SER A 50 -3.51 20.62 7.04
C SER A 50 -3.55 19.57 5.91
N ILE A 51 -3.04 18.36 6.15
CA ILE A 51 -2.96 17.28 5.15
C ILE A 51 -4.08 16.27 5.36
N LEU A 52 -4.23 15.74 6.58
CA LEU A 52 -5.18 14.67 6.92
C LEU A 52 -6.58 15.24 7.24
N THR A 53 -7.06 16.17 6.43
CA THR A 53 -8.30 16.94 6.67
C THR A 53 -9.58 16.12 6.55
N LEU A 54 -9.54 15.01 5.81
CA LEU A 54 -10.68 14.11 5.57
C LEU A 54 -10.78 12.98 6.59
N TRP A 55 -9.91 12.96 7.60
CA TRP A 55 -9.97 12.06 8.73
C TRP A 55 -10.73 12.69 9.89
N GLU A 56 -11.44 11.86 10.66
CA GLU A 56 -12.04 12.32 11.90
C GLU A 56 -10.96 12.70 12.93
N PRO A 57 -11.07 13.83 13.63
CA PRO A 57 -10.03 14.29 14.57
C PRO A 57 -9.76 13.32 15.71
N GLU A 58 -10.76 12.51 16.07
CA GLU A 58 -10.70 11.54 17.15
C GLU A 58 -10.31 10.12 16.68
N SER A 59 -10.03 9.94 15.38
CA SER A 59 -9.61 8.67 14.81
C SER A 59 -8.43 8.08 15.58
N SER A 60 -8.54 6.82 15.98
CA SER A 60 -7.46 6.07 16.63
C SER A 60 -6.26 5.89 15.69
N ILE A 61 -6.53 5.81 14.39
CA ILE A 61 -5.52 5.67 13.34
C ILE A 61 -4.62 6.90 13.28
N ILE A 62 -5.21 8.10 13.26
CA ILE A 62 -4.43 9.35 13.27
C ILE A 62 -3.63 9.49 14.57
N LYS A 63 -4.24 9.11 15.71
CA LYS A 63 -3.57 9.10 17.02
C LYS A 63 -2.44 8.09 17.12
N LYS A 64 -2.40 7.08 16.26
CA LYS A 64 -1.32 6.09 16.17
C LYS A 64 -0.28 6.48 15.12
N LEU A 65 -0.72 6.79 13.90
CA LEU A 65 0.15 7.05 12.75
C LEU A 65 0.99 8.33 12.93
N VAL A 66 0.37 9.43 13.37
CA VAL A 66 1.08 10.72 13.48
C VAL A 66 2.18 10.71 14.52
N PRO A 67 1.96 10.25 15.77
CA PRO A 67 3.06 10.11 16.74
C PRO A 67 4.17 9.17 16.25
N TYR A 68 3.82 8.04 15.63
CA TYR A 68 4.78 7.11 15.04
C TYR A 68 5.67 7.82 14.02
N ILE A 69 5.08 8.50 13.02
CA ILE A 69 5.84 9.25 12.01
C ILE A 69 6.73 10.31 12.65
N ASN A 70 6.21 11.06 13.64
CA ASN A 70 7.00 12.07 14.35
C ASN A 70 8.21 11.48 15.05
N GLU A 71 8.07 10.32 15.65
CA GLU A 71 9.14 9.64 16.38
C GLU A 71 10.22 9.15 15.42
N ILE A 72 9.83 8.40 14.38
CA ILE A 72 10.80 7.78 13.46
C ILE A 72 11.48 8.78 12.51
N THR A 73 10.92 9.98 12.34
CA THR A 73 11.53 11.04 11.52
C THR A 73 12.40 12.00 12.34
N ASN A 74 12.31 11.95 13.67
CA ASN A 74 13.11 12.77 14.57
C ASN A 74 14.54 12.21 14.69
N LYS A 75 15.51 12.92 14.10
CA LYS A 75 16.94 12.52 14.12
C LYS A 75 17.54 12.37 15.52
N ASN A 76 16.87 12.88 16.57
CA ASN A 76 17.32 12.75 17.95
C ASN A 76 16.61 11.59 18.69
N SER A 77 15.65 10.93 18.06
CA SER A 77 14.99 9.76 18.62
C SER A 77 15.89 8.52 18.54
N ILE A 78 15.73 7.62 19.50
CA ILE A 78 16.33 6.28 19.44
C ILE A 78 15.69 5.44 18.33
N ASP A 79 14.44 5.75 17.99
CA ASP A 79 13.64 5.04 16.98
C ASP A 79 13.75 5.69 15.58
N TYR A 80 14.71 6.61 15.39
CA TYR A 80 14.91 7.26 14.11
C TYR A 80 15.17 6.25 12.98
N ILE A 81 14.40 6.37 11.91
CA ILE A 81 14.57 5.58 10.69
C ILE A 81 15.21 6.45 9.60
N PRO A 82 16.35 6.05 9.00
CA PRO A 82 16.94 6.73 7.85
C PRO A 82 15.97 6.85 6.69
N VAL A 83 16.09 7.92 5.89
CA VAL A 83 15.16 8.21 4.78
C VAL A 83 15.08 7.05 3.79
N GLU A 84 16.21 6.43 3.48
CA GLU A 84 16.31 5.29 2.57
C GLU A 84 15.63 4.01 3.06
N ASP A 85 15.24 3.94 4.32
CA ASP A 85 14.54 2.81 4.95
C ASP A 85 13.08 3.14 5.30
N ARG A 86 12.64 4.39 5.05
CA ARG A 86 11.23 4.81 5.20
C ARG A 86 10.42 4.33 4.01
N ILE A 87 10.01 3.09 4.05
CA ILE A 87 9.25 2.43 2.97
C ILE A 87 7.86 2.08 3.48
N ALA A 88 6.84 2.47 2.70
CA ALA A 88 5.45 2.10 2.91
C ALA A 88 4.92 1.32 1.70
N VAL A 89 4.17 0.24 1.95
CA VAL A 89 3.53 -0.57 0.91
C VAL A 89 2.03 -0.52 1.05
N PHE A 90 1.34 -0.35 -0.08
CA PHE A 90 -0.11 -0.26 -0.14
C PHE A 90 -0.65 -1.28 -1.11
N ASP A 91 -1.70 -2.00 -0.70
CA ASP A 91 -2.59 -2.62 -1.66
C ASP A 91 -3.42 -1.56 -2.41
N LEU A 92 -4.05 -1.93 -3.52
CA LEU A 92 -4.88 -1.02 -4.32
C LEU A 92 -6.37 -1.20 -4.03
N ASP A 93 -6.92 -2.35 -4.46
CA ASP A 93 -8.36 -2.58 -4.47
C ASP A 93 -8.91 -2.78 -3.04
N GLY A 94 -9.86 -1.94 -2.63
CA GLY A 94 -10.37 -1.93 -1.26
C GLY A 94 -9.46 -1.25 -0.23
N THR A 95 -8.28 -0.78 -0.64
CA THR A 95 -7.31 -0.04 0.20
C THR A 95 -7.16 1.40 -0.24
N LEU A 96 -6.94 1.64 -1.51
CA LEU A 96 -6.81 2.97 -2.13
C LEU A 96 -7.93 3.25 -3.12
N PHE A 97 -8.46 2.21 -3.77
CA PHE A 97 -9.37 2.26 -4.88
C PHE A 97 -10.58 1.34 -4.63
N CYS A 98 -11.75 1.73 -5.10
CA CYS A 98 -12.99 1.00 -4.92
C CYS A 98 -12.96 -0.39 -5.57
N GLU A 99 -13.22 -1.43 -4.79
CA GLU A 99 -13.35 -2.81 -5.27
C GLU A 99 -14.79 -3.23 -5.56
N THR A 100 -15.78 -2.39 -5.20
CA THR A 100 -17.19 -2.75 -5.12
C THR A 100 -18.10 -2.04 -6.13
N ASP A 101 -17.57 -1.46 -7.23
CA ASP A 101 -18.35 -0.69 -8.21
C ASP A 101 -18.61 -1.40 -9.57
N PRO A 102 -19.53 -2.31 -9.67
CA PRO A 102 -20.07 -3.17 -8.60
C PRO A 102 -19.14 -4.34 -8.28
N ILE A 103 -18.00 -4.43 -8.95
CA ILE A 103 -17.02 -5.51 -8.91
C ILE A 103 -15.63 -4.93 -9.22
N TYR A 104 -14.56 -5.66 -8.90
CA TYR A 104 -13.19 -5.30 -9.28
C TYR A 104 -13.08 -4.81 -10.72
N PHE A 105 -12.33 -3.73 -10.93
CA PHE A 105 -12.19 -3.14 -12.26
C PHE A 105 -11.59 -4.12 -13.28
N GLU A 106 -10.57 -4.91 -12.90
CA GLU A 106 -10.00 -5.98 -13.72
C GLU A 106 -11.07 -6.98 -14.19
N SER A 107 -11.94 -7.41 -13.29
CA SER A 107 -13.04 -8.36 -13.61
C SER A 107 -14.06 -7.74 -14.56
N TYR A 108 -14.41 -6.47 -14.35
CA TYR A 108 -15.29 -5.73 -15.25
C TYR A 108 -14.68 -5.63 -16.66
N MET A 109 -13.39 -5.29 -16.76
CA MET A 109 -12.67 -5.16 -18.02
C MET A 109 -12.66 -6.47 -18.81
N PHE A 110 -12.37 -7.58 -18.13
CA PHE A 110 -12.43 -8.91 -18.74
C PHE A 110 -13.83 -9.25 -19.27
N ALA A 111 -14.86 -9.08 -18.42
CA ALA A 111 -16.23 -9.39 -18.82
C ALA A 111 -16.70 -8.52 -20.00
N TYR A 112 -16.34 -7.24 -20.02
CA TYR A 112 -16.63 -6.36 -21.15
C TYR A 112 -15.90 -6.82 -22.43
N ARG A 113 -14.59 -7.12 -22.33
CA ARG A 113 -13.77 -7.57 -23.45
C ARG A 113 -14.38 -8.79 -24.14
N VAL A 114 -14.82 -9.75 -23.34
CA VAL A 114 -15.33 -11.05 -23.83
C VAL A 114 -16.75 -10.94 -24.35
N LEU A 115 -17.65 -10.19 -23.69
CA LEU A 115 -19.08 -10.22 -23.99
C LEU A 115 -19.56 -9.05 -24.87
N GLU A 116 -18.86 -7.92 -24.83
CA GLU A 116 -19.38 -6.66 -25.40
C GLU A 116 -18.44 -6.02 -26.41
N ASP A 117 -17.11 -6.19 -26.26
CA ASP A 117 -16.12 -5.53 -27.11
C ASP A 117 -16.24 -5.99 -28.57
N PRO A 118 -16.60 -5.09 -29.52
CA PRO A 118 -16.78 -5.47 -30.94
C PRO A 118 -15.50 -6.01 -31.59
N ASP A 119 -14.32 -5.68 -31.07
CA ASP A 119 -13.04 -6.13 -31.63
C ASP A 119 -12.64 -7.53 -31.17
N TYR A 120 -13.32 -8.08 -30.14
CA TYR A 120 -12.93 -9.37 -29.54
C TYR A 120 -14.08 -10.36 -29.33
N LYS A 121 -15.29 -9.95 -28.99
CA LYS A 121 -16.40 -10.83 -28.57
C LYS A 121 -16.68 -12.01 -29.52
N ASP A 122 -16.55 -11.79 -30.84
CA ASP A 122 -16.78 -12.81 -31.86
C ASP A 122 -15.58 -13.81 -31.98
N LYS A 123 -14.47 -13.54 -31.27
CA LYS A 123 -13.27 -14.39 -31.19
C LYS A 123 -13.13 -15.07 -29.84
N ALA A 124 -14.01 -14.74 -28.89
CA ALA A 124 -13.93 -15.26 -27.52
C ALA A 124 -14.14 -16.77 -27.49
N GLU A 125 -13.32 -17.47 -26.77
CA GLU A 125 -13.46 -18.90 -26.54
C GLU A 125 -14.60 -19.19 -25.56
N GLN A 126 -15.21 -20.35 -25.61
CA GLN A 126 -16.34 -20.71 -24.73
C GLN A 126 -15.97 -20.60 -23.26
N GLN A 127 -14.76 -21.00 -22.88
CA GLN A 127 -14.28 -20.86 -21.48
C GLN A 127 -14.19 -19.41 -21.02
N ASP A 128 -13.90 -18.45 -21.90
CA ASP A 128 -13.87 -17.02 -21.57
C ASP A 128 -15.29 -16.49 -21.37
N ILE A 129 -16.20 -16.92 -22.23
CA ILE A 129 -17.63 -16.58 -22.14
C ILE A 129 -18.23 -17.11 -20.82
N ASP A 130 -17.88 -18.34 -20.44
CA ASP A 130 -18.34 -18.93 -19.18
C ASP A 130 -17.81 -18.15 -17.97
N ILE A 131 -16.52 -17.82 -17.94
CA ILE A 131 -15.89 -16.98 -16.89
C ILE A 131 -16.56 -15.60 -16.84
N ALA A 132 -16.75 -14.94 -17.98
CA ALA A 132 -17.35 -13.62 -18.05
C ALA A 132 -18.80 -13.60 -17.55
N ASN A 133 -19.59 -14.65 -17.85
CA ASN A 133 -20.95 -14.80 -17.34
C ASN A 133 -20.97 -15.08 -15.83
N GLU A 134 -20.04 -15.90 -15.31
CA GLU A 134 -19.87 -16.11 -13.87
C GLU A 134 -19.52 -14.79 -13.15
N ILE A 135 -18.62 -13.97 -13.72
CA ILE A 135 -18.28 -12.65 -13.22
C ILE A 135 -19.52 -11.75 -13.16
N ARG A 136 -20.33 -11.71 -14.23
CA ARG A 136 -21.55 -10.88 -14.27
C ARG A 136 -22.61 -11.31 -13.25
N ALA A 137 -22.63 -12.59 -12.89
CA ALA A 137 -23.54 -13.14 -11.89
C ALA A 137 -22.97 -13.09 -10.46
N ALA A 138 -21.67 -12.84 -10.30
CA ALA A 138 -21.00 -12.87 -9.01
C ALA A 138 -21.39 -11.67 -8.14
N ASN A 139 -21.46 -11.93 -6.83
CA ASN A 139 -21.50 -10.88 -5.82
C ASN A 139 -20.08 -10.62 -5.34
N ILE A 140 -19.64 -9.35 -5.31
CA ILE A 140 -18.31 -8.95 -4.88
C ILE A 140 -17.97 -9.44 -3.46
N HIS A 141 -18.96 -9.51 -2.57
CA HIS A 141 -18.76 -9.98 -1.20
C HIS A 141 -18.56 -11.50 -1.08
N SER A 142 -18.81 -12.24 -2.16
CA SER A 142 -18.67 -13.70 -2.22
C SER A 142 -18.03 -14.18 -3.52
N PHE A 143 -17.05 -13.42 -4.04
CA PHE A 143 -16.35 -13.76 -5.28
C PHE A 143 -15.58 -15.08 -5.10
N PRO A 144 -15.85 -16.11 -5.93
CA PRO A 144 -15.27 -17.43 -5.74
C PRO A 144 -13.76 -17.47 -6.04
N GLU A 145 -12.94 -18.04 -5.15
CA GLU A 145 -11.50 -18.20 -5.38
C GLU A 145 -11.19 -19.01 -6.64
N SER A 146 -12.04 -20.01 -6.98
CA SER A 146 -11.89 -20.79 -8.20
C SER A 146 -12.12 -19.97 -9.46
N LEU A 147 -13.01 -18.97 -9.42
CA LEU A 147 -13.27 -18.02 -10.50
C LEU A 147 -12.06 -17.08 -10.65
N GLU A 148 -11.55 -16.57 -9.57
CA GLU A 148 -10.36 -15.70 -9.57
C GLU A 148 -9.15 -16.38 -10.23
N LYS A 149 -8.86 -17.64 -9.90
CA LYS A 149 -7.74 -18.39 -10.49
C LYS A 149 -7.88 -18.58 -12.00
N ARG A 150 -9.11 -18.85 -12.49
CA ARG A 150 -9.37 -18.97 -13.93
C ARG A 150 -9.26 -17.62 -14.64
N LEU A 151 -9.83 -16.57 -14.01
CA LEU A 151 -9.76 -15.20 -14.51
C LEU A 151 -8.33 -14.75 -14.73
N CYS A 152 -7.42 -14.91 -13.77
CA CYS A 152 -6.02 -14.47 -13.88
C CYS A 152 -5.33 -14.96 -15.15
N VAL A 153 -5.50 -16.25 -15.46
CA VAL A 153 -4.89 -16.87 -16.65
C VAL A 153 -5.52 -16.33 -17.93
N ARG A 154 -6.85 -16.22 -17.95
CA ARG A 154 -7.57 -15.81 -19.14
C ARG A 154 -7.52 -14.31 -19.37
N ASN A 155 -7.40 -13.49 -18.33
CA ASN A 155 -7.23 -12.05 -18.46
C ASN A 155 -5.99 -11.72 -19.30
N ALA A 156 -4.86 -12.36 -19.02
CA ALA A 156 -3.66 -12.20 -19.84
C ALA A 156 -3.90 -12.61 -21.31
N TYR A 157 -4.66 -13.69 -21.53
CA TYR A 157 -4.89 -14.25 -22.87
C TYR A 157 -5.81 -13.41 -23.76
N VAL A 158 -6.89 -12.83 -23.21
CA VAL A 158 -7.90 -12.09 -24.02
C VAL A 158 -7.35 -10.77 -24.58
N TYR A 159 -6.23 -10.29 -24.05
CA TYR A 159 -5.51 -9.11 -24.57
C TYR A 159 -4.24 -9.47 -25.35
N LYS A 160 -3.97 -10.77 -25.57
CA LYS A 160 -2.79 -11.22 -26.31
C LYS A 160 -2.63 -10.48 -27.64
N ASP A 161 -1.39 -10.17 -27.99
CA ASP A 161 -0.96 -9.48 -29.21
C ASP A 161 -1.46 -8.02 -29.34
N MET A 162 -2.17 -7.47 -28.34
CA MET A 162 -2.53 -6.05 -28.30
C MET A 162 -1.28 -5.22 -28.03
N PRO A 163 -1.01 -4.15 -28.81
CA PRO A 163 0.06 -3.18 -28.48
C PRO A 163 -0.15 -2.60 -27.10
N LEU A 164 0.92 -2.53 -26.28
CA LEU A 164 0.82 -2.04 -24.90
C LEU A 164 0.26 -0.61 -24.83
N LYS A 165 0.63 0.26 -25.79
CA LYS A 165 0.06 1.62 -25.89
C LYS A 165 -1.46 1.63 -26.11
N ASP A 166 -1.96 0.65 -26.87
CA ASP A 166 -3.38 0.54 -27.18
C ASP A 166 -4.14 -0.04 -25.97
N PHE A 167 -3.51 -0.94 -25.22
CA PHE A 167 -4.05 -1.44 -23.94
C PHE A 167 -4.19 -0.30 -22.91
N TYR A 168 -3.18 0.56 -22.75
CA TYR A 168 -3.30 1.76 -21.90
C TYR A 168 -4.47 2.66 -22.34
N SER A 169 -4.63 2.86 -23.65
CA SER A 169 -5.74 3.66 -24.18
C SER A 169 -7.09 3.00 -23.94
N TYR A 170 -7.15 1.67 -24.08
CA TYR A 170 -8.33 0.89 -23.81
C TYR A 170 -8.78 1.01 -22.35
N ILE A 171 -7.86 0.86 -21.40
CA ILE A 171 -8.13 1.03 -19.95
C ILE A 171 -8.62 2.45 -19.66
N LYS A 172 -7.93 3.50 -20.17
CA LYS A 172 -8.33 4.90 -19.97
C LYS A 172 -9.75 5.18 -20.45
N ASN A 173 -10.15 4.60 -21.59
CA ASN A 173 -11.51 4.74 -22.10
C ASN A 173 -12.55 4.15 -21.15
N HIS A 174 -12.22 3.06 -20.45
CA HIS A 174 -13.11 2.45 -19.46
C HIS A 174 -13.11 3.20 -18.12
N LEU A 175 -11.99 3.73 -17.69
CA LEU A 175 -11.89 4.59 -16.50
C LEU A 175 -12.71 5.88 -16.65
N ASN A 176 -12.85 6.40 -17.86
CA ASN A 176 -13.66 7.59 -18.16
C ASN A 176 -15.19 7.34 -18.18
N LYS A 177 -15.65 6.08 -18.09
CA LYS A 177 -17.07 5.75 -17.99
C LYS A 177 -17.59 6.05 -16.58
N ASP A 178 -18.89 6.35 -16.49
CA ASP A 178 -19.54 6.56 -15.20
C ASP A 178 -19.50 5.28 -14.34
N ALA A 179 -19.24 5.44 -13.07
CA ALA A 179 -19.34 4.37 -12.08
C ALA A 179 -20.80 3.97 -11.89
N PRO A 180 -21.20 2.72 -12.14
CA PRO A 180 -22.60 2.33 -12.11
C PRO A 180 -23.21 2.38 -10.71
N GLY A 181 -22.43 2.16 -9.67
CA GLY A 181 -22.87 2.17 -8.27
C GLY A 181 -22.97 3.55 -7.65
N TYR A 182 -22.52 4.61 -8.35
CA TYR A 182 -22.41 5.95 -7.76
C TYR A 182 -22.94 7.03 -8.70
N ASN A 183 -23.37 8.15 -8.10
CA ASN A 183 -23.66 9.39 -8.82
C ASN A 183 -22.41 10.28 -8.75
N ASN A 184 -22.18 11.07 -9.80
CA ASN A 184 -21.11 12.07 -9.91
C ASN A 184 -19.69 11.48 -9.75
N MET A 185 -19.48 10.23 -10.14
CA MET A 185 -18.18 9.56 -10.11
C MET A 185 -17.90 8.84 -11.42
N LYS A 186 -16.71 9.00 -11.96
CA LYS A 186 -16.17 8.13 -12.99
C LYS A 186 -15.51 6.92 -12.34
N ARG A 187 -15.38 5.80 -13.09
CA ARG A 187 -14.66 4.63 -12.56
C ARG A 187 -13.24 4.97 -12.14
N GLY A 188 -12.55 5.80 -12.92
CA GLY A 188 -11.18 6.22 -12.61
C GLY A 188 -11.05 7.17 -11.42
N ASP A 189 -12.15 7.78 -10.96
CA ASP A 189 -12.15 8.70 -9.81
C ASP A 189 -12.45 7.98 -8.48
N ALA A 190 -12.62 6.65 -8.51
CA ALA A 190 -13.07 5.87 -7.38
C ALA A 190 -11.99 5.61 -6.30
N PHE A 191 -11.15 6.63 -6.03
CA PHE A 191 -10.14 6.57 -4.98
C PHE A 191 -10.70 6.99 -3.62
N TYR A 192 -10.28 6.28 -2.58
CA TYR A 192 -10.56 6.63 -1.18
C TYR A 192 -9.76 7.88 -0.81
N GLN A 193 -10.40 9.03 -0.84
CA GLN A 193 -9.75 10.34 -0.66
C GLN A 193 -8.97 10.46 0.65
N PRO A 194 -9.42 9.93 1.82
CA PRO A 194 -8.62 9.94 3.04
C PRO A 194 -7.31 9.16 2.91
N MET A 195 -7.28 8.05 2.15
CA MET A 195 -6.08 7.25 1.95
C MET A 195 -5.07 7.94 1.03
N LEU A 196 -5.54 8.74 0.04
CA LEU A 196 -4.65 9.59 -0.76
C LEU A 196 -3.95 10.63 0.11
N GLN A 197 -4.63 11.15 1.14
CA GLN A 197 -4.02 12.06 2.11
C GLN A 197 -2.94 11.37 2.96
N VAL A 198 -3.10 10.08 3.28
CA VAL A 198 -2.05 9.30 3.96
C VAL A 198 -0.81 9.19 3.08
N ILE A 199 -0.97 8.91 1.79
CA ILE A 199 0.17 8.87 0.85
C ILE A 199 0.87 10.23 0.79
N ASP A 200 0.13 11.33 0.64
CA ASP A 200 0.70 12.69 0.62
C ASP A 200 1.44 13.00 1.93
N TYR A 201 0.87 12.64 3.09
CA TYR A 201 1.50 12.81 4.39
C TYR A 201 2.80 12.00 4.52
N LEU A 202 2.80 10.75 4.08
CA LEU A 202 4.00 9.90 4.10
C LEU A 202 5.09 10.46 3.16
N GLN A 203 4.74 10.85 1.94
CA GLN A 203 5.69 11.43 0.98
C GLN A 203 6.31 12.74 1.49
N LYS A 204 5.52 13.59 2.16
CA LYS A 204 6.02 14.81 2.81
C LYS A 204 6.93 14.51 4.01
N ASN A 205 6.86 13.32 4.57
CA ASN A 205 7.77 12.80 5.59
C ASN A 205 8.88 11.92 5.00
N GLU A 206 9.17 12.09 3.71
CA GLU A 206 10.27 11.45 2.98
C GLU A 206 10.14 9.91 2.89
N PHE A 207 8.91 9.38 2.88
CA PHE A 207 8.68 7.96 2.62
C PHE A 207 8.70 7.67 1.12
N THR A 208 9.31 6.53 0.77
CA THR A 208 9.10 5.89 -0.53
C THR A 208 7.87 5.00 -0.44
N VAL A 209 6.88 5.24 -1.32
CA VAL A 209 5.61 4.51 -1.31
C VAL A 209 5.56 3.57 -2.51
N PHE A 210 5.23 2.30 -2.27
CA PHE A 210 5.02 1.29 -3.30
C PHE A 210 3.57 0.83 -3.29
N ILE A 211 3.02 0.55 -4.48
CA ILE A 211 1.76 -0.18 -4.65
C ILE A 211 2.09 -1.65 -4.85
N VAL A 212 1.42 -2.54 -4.10
CA VAL A 212 1.63 -3.98 -4.12
C VAL A 212 0.27 -4.66 -4.25
N SER A 213 -0.23 -4.79 -5.50
CA SER A 213 -1.60 -5.21 -5.78
C SER A 213 -1.70 -6.55 -6.50
N GLY A 214 -2.87 -7.18 -6.33
CA GLY A 214 -3.25 -8.38 -7.08
C GLY A 214 -3.76 -8.10 -8.50
N THR A 215 -4.03 -6.85 -8.86
CA THR A 215 -4.49 -6.45 -10.20
C THR A 215 -3.33 -6.43 -11.20
N ASP A 216 -3.61 -6.50 -12.50
CA ASP A 216 -2.58 -6.44 -13.55
C ASP A 216 -1.78 -5.13 -13.48
N ARG A 217 -0.46 -5.24 -13.60
CA ARG A 217 0.49 -4.11 -13.46
C ARG A 217 0.21 -2.96 -14.42
N PHE A 218 -0.17 -3.24 -15.65
CA PHE A 218 -0.45 -2.19 -16.64
C PHE A 218 -1.81 -1.53 -16.39
N GLU A 219 -2.77 -2.28 -15.85
CA GLU A 219 -4.04 -1.70 -15.37
C GLU A 219 -3.78 -0.76 -14.21
N VAL A 220 -3.04 -1.19 -13.18
CA VAL A 220 -2.72 -0.36 -12.01
C VAL A 220 -1.96 0.91 -12.39
N ARG A 221 -0.93 0.81 -13.25
CA ARG A 221 -0.21 1.98 -13.78
C ARG A 221 -1.15 3.00 -14.43
N THR A 222 -2.17 2.50 -15.12
CA THR A 222 -3.16 3.37 -15.77
C THR A 222 -4.16 3.95 -14.77
N ILE A 223 -4.63 3.14 -13.81
CA ILE A 223 -5.57 3.56 -12.76
C ILE A 223 -4.97 4.68 -11.92
N ILE A 224 -3.74 4.53 -11.43
CA ILE A 224 -3.10 5.54 -10.56
C ILE A 224 -2.63 6.78 -11.32
N GLY A 225 -2.49 6.70 -12.63
CA GLY A 225 -1.94 7.76 -13.46
C GLY A 225 -2.74 9.06 -13.36
N GLY A 226 -2.12 10.10 -12.79
CA GLY A 226 -2.74 11.42 -12.60
C GLY A 226 -3.50 11.60 -11.27
N HIS A 227 -3.69 10.56 -10.48
CA HIS A 227 -4.34 10.61 -9.17
C HIS A 227 -3.34 10.55 -8.01
N ILE A 228 -2.27 9.78 -8.15
CA ILE A 228 -1.25 9.56 -7.12
C ILE A 228 0.13 9.85 -7.70
N ASN A 229 0.94 10.62 -6.99
CA ASN A 229 2.31 10.92 -7.40
C ASN A 229 3.26 9.77 -7.00
N ILE A 230 3.07 8.60 -7.63
CA ILE A 230 3.93 7.42 -7.45
C ILE A 230 4.49 7.04 -8.83
N PRO A 231 5.82 6.93 -8.99
CA PRO A 231 6.42 6.47 -10.23
C PRO A 231 5.96 5.05 -10.61
N GLU A 232 5.79 4.78 -11.91
CA GLU A 232 5.40 3.45 -12.40
C GLU A 232 6.38 2.33 -11.99
N SER A 233 7.63 2.67 -11.69
CA SER A 233 8.64 1.74 -11.15
C SER A 233 8.37 1.29 -9.72
N GLN A 234 7.50 1.99 -8.99
CA GLN A 234 7.08 1.65 -7.61
C GLN A 234 5.77 0.85 -7.58
N ILE A 235 5.40 0.22 -8.70
CA ILE A 235 4.20 -0.60 -8.84
C ILE A 235 4.60 -2.06 -8.98
N LEU A 236 4.33 -2.85 -7.94
CA LEU A 236 4.69 -4.26 -7.78
C LEU A 236 3.43 -5.11 -7.79
N ASP A 237 2.93 -5.40 -8.98
CA ASP A 237 1.60 -6.01 -9.14
C ASP A 237 1.65 -7.32 -9.92
N SER A 238 0.49 -7.95 -10.08
CA SER A 238 0.35 -9.14 -10.92
C SER A 238 0.91 -8.90 -12.31
N SER A 239 1.47 -9.91 -12.91
CA SER A 239 2.14 -9.76 -14.19
C SER A 239 1.78 -10.85 -15.20
N ALA A 240 1.80 -10.42 -16.45
CA ALA A 240 1.74 -11.26 -17.62
C ALA A 240 2.96 -10.97 -18.52
N THR A 241 3.23 -11.86 -19.45
CA THR A 241 4.33 -11.69 -20.38
C THR A 241 4.08 -10.53 -21.35
N VAL A 242 5.17 -9.87 -21.74
CA VAL A 242 5.22 -8.95 -22.89
C VAL A 242 6.24 -9.48 -23.90
N LYS A 243 6.09 -9.10 -25.15
CA LYS A 243 7.03 -9.48 -26.22
C LYS A 243 7.18 -8.35 -27.23
N ALA A 244 8.21 -8.45 -28.07
CA ALA A 244 8.38 -7.55 -29.20
C ALA A 244 7.36 -7.89 -30.32
N SER A 245 6.86 -6.89 -31.05
CA SER A 245 5.90 -7.04 -32.12
C SER A 245 6.39 -7.99 -33.25
N GLY A 246 7.67 -8.00 -33.53
CA GLY A 246 8.30 -8.89 -34.54
C GLY A 246 8.78 -10.23 -34.00
N GLN A 247 8.64 -10.50 -32.68
CA GLN A 247 9.17 -11.72 -32.05
C GLN A 247 8.47 -13.00 -32.50
N GLY A 248 7.17 -12.92 -32.79
CA GLY A 248 6.34 -14.08 -33.15
C GLY A 248 6.30 -15.12 -32.03
N ASN A 249 6.64 -16.36 -32.33
CA ASN A 249 6.67 -17.48 -31.38
C ASN A 249 8.08 -17.80 -30.85
N LYS A 250 9.08 -16.98 -31.17
CA LYS A 250 10.46 -17.19 -30.67
C LYS A 250 10.51 -16.95 -29.17
N ASP A 251 11.34 -17.70 -28.47
CA ASP A 251 11.71 -17.38 -27.09
C ASP A 251 12.48 -16.05 -27.01
N GLY A 252 12.42 -15.36 -25.89
CA GLY A 252 13.16 -14.12 -25.68
C GLY A 252 14.67 -14.28 -25.78
N LEU A 253 15.21 -15.50 -25.52
CA LEU A 253 16.62 -15.81 -25.71
C LEU A 253 17.03 -15.92 -27.19
N ASP A 254 16.05 -16.17 -28.09
CA ASP A 254 16.26 -16.36 -29.52
C ASP A 254 15.85 -15.11 -30.33
N TYR A 255 15.52 -14.01 -29.66
CA TYR A 255 15.07 -12.79 -30.32
C TYR A 255 15.73 -11.55 -29.73
N GLN A 256 16.21 -10.68 -30.61
CA GLN A 256 16.71 -9.36 -30.22
C GLN A 256 15.74 -8.29 -30.69
N PHE A 257 15.36 -7.38 -29.79
CA PHE A 257 14.45 -6.27 -30.07
C PHE A 257 14.99 -5.42 -31.23
N GLN A 258 14.21 -5.28 -32.31
CA GLN A 258 14.59 -4.57 -33.51
C GLN A 258 14.19 -3.10 -33.43
N LYS A 259 14.77 -2.29 -34.30
CA LYS A 259 14.56 -0.83 -34.35
C LYS A 259 13.06 -0.45 -34.52
N ASP A 260 12.32 -1.24 -35.31
CA ASP A 260 10.93 -0.97 -35.63
C ASP A 260 9.96 -1.76 -34.76
N ASP A 261 10.48 -2.50 -33.75
CA ASP A 261 9.64 -3.20 -32.80
C ASP A 261 8.98 -2.25 -31.79
N TYR A 262 7.83 -2.66 -31.34
CA TYR A 262 7.15 -2.10 -30.18
C TYR A 262 6.69 -3.23 -29.24
N ILE A 263 6.34 -2.91 -28.01
CA ILE A 263 5.90 -3.89 -27.02
C ILE A 263 4.44 -4.25 -27.25
N ILE A 264 4.14 -5.56 -27.24
CA ILE A 264 2.79 -6.12 -27.26
C ILE A 264 2.61 -7.04 -26.06
N LEU A 265 1.35 -7.28 -25.65
CA LEU A 265 1.01 -8.22 -24.60
C LEU A 265 1.25 -9.66 -25.09
N GLY A 266 1.97 -10.45 -24.29
CA GLY A 266 2.38 -11.81 -24.67
C GLY A 266 1.31 -12.86 -24.51
N GLY A 267 0.30 -12.59 -23.67
CA GLY A 267 -0.86 -13.46 -23.46
C GLY A 267 -0.65 -14.58 -22.44
N ASN A 268 0.50 -14.68 -21.80
CA ASN A 268 0.76 -15.67 -20.76
C ASN A 268 0.80 -15.00 -19.38
N PHE A 269 -0.06 -15.46 -18.50
CA PHE A 269 -0.04 -15.10 -17.09
C PHE A 269 1.24 -15.62 -16.41
N THR A 270 1.86 -14.83 -15.55
CA THR A 270 3.09 -15.23 -14.84
C THR A 270 2.86 -15.38 -13.34
N VAL A 271 2.30 -14.38 -12.69
CA VAL A 271 2.07 -14.41 -11.25
C VAL A 271 0.88 -13.55 -10.85
N LYS A 272 0.06 -14.04 -9.91
CA LYS A 272 -0.94 -13.27 -9.16
C LYS A 272 -0.28 -12.78 -7.88
N ASN A 273 -0.16 -11.47 -7.73
CA ASN A 273 0.56 -10.86 -6.60
C ASN A 273 -0.36 -10.69 -5.38
N VAL A 274 -0.73 -11.82 -4.76
CA VAL A 274 -1.52 -11.88 -3.53
C VAL A 274 -0.86 -12.80 -2.50
N LYS A 275 -1.19 -12.63 -1.24
CA LYS A 275 -0.68 -13.47 -0.15
C LYS A 275 0.86 -13.47 -0.11
N MET A 276 1.50 -14.67 -0.08
CA MET A 276 2.97 -14.77 -0.02
C MET A 276 3.66 -14.15 -1.25
N ASN A 277 3.01 -14.09 -2.40
CA ASN A 277 3.60 -13.47 -3.59
C ASN A 277 3.84 -11.97 -3.40
N LYS A 278 3.00 -11.24 -2.62
CA LYS A 278 3.28 -9.85 -2.24
C LYS A 278 4.60 -9.72 -1.49
N VAL A 279 4.87 -10.62 -0.56
CA VAL A 279 6.15 -10.66 0.18
C VAL A 279 7.32 -10.97 -0.76
N SER A 280 7.16 -11.95 -1.64
CA SER A 280 8.17 -12.29 -2.65
C SER A 280 8.54 -11.08 -3.51
N TYR A 281 7.55 -10.32 -4.00
CA TYR A 281 7.79 -9.14 -4.81
C TYR A 281 8.46 -8.01 -4.03
N ILE A 282 8.07 -7.79 -2.77
CA ILE A 282 8.74 -6.84 -1.89
C ILE A 282 10.22 -7.20 -1.74
N GLU A 283 10.54 -8.46 -1.45
CA GLU A 283 11.92 -8.92 -1.31
C GLU A 283 12.73 -8.82 -2.59
N THR A 284 12.15 -9.20 -3.73
CA THR A 284 12.90 -9.27 -4.99
C THR A 284 13.02 -7.93 -5.70
N GLU A 285 12.02 -7.05 -5.59
CA GLU A 285 11.97 -5.80 -6.34
C GLU A 285 12.39 -4.59 -5.51
N ILE A 286 12.12 -4.59 -4.20
CA ILE A 286 12.54 -3.51 -3.29
C ILE A 286 13.88 -3.86 -2.63
N GLY A 287 14.06 -5.10 -2.17
CA GLY A 287 15.26 -5.56 -1.47
C GLY A 287 15.43 -4.96 -0.08
N LYS A 288 14.37 -4.35 0.48
CA LYS A 288 14.31 -3.80 1.83
C LYS A 288 12.95 -4.09 2.43
N LYS A 289 12.93 -4.36 3.74
CA LYS A 289 11.69 -4.59 4.48
C LYS A 289 10.98 -3.26 4.77
N PRO A 290 9.71 -3.07 4.33
CA PRO A 290 8.96 -1.86 4.63
C PRO A 290 8.67 -1.72 6.13
N VAL A 291 8.44 -0.50 6.59
CA VAL A 291 8.05 -0.21 7.98
C VAL A 291 6.56 0.10 8.13
N LEU A 292 5.86 0.33 7.03
CA LEU A 292 4.40 0.51 7.00
C LEU A 292 3.76 -0.36 5.92
N SER A 293 2.61 -0.95 6.26
CA SER A 293 1.79 -1.70 5.31
C SER A 293 0.33 -1.32 5.46
N PHE A 294 -0.36 -1.20 4.30
CA PHE A 294 -1.78 -0.91 4.22
C PHE A 294 -2.45 -1.92 3.30
N GLY A 295 -3.52 -2.56 3.76
CA GLY A 295 -4.29 -3.56 3.03
C GLY A 295 -5.74 -3.57 3.47
N ASN A 296 -6.55 -4.53 2.98
CA ASN A 296 -7.97 -4.65 3.34
C ASN A 296 -8.48 -6.08 3.44
N SER A 297 -7.73 -7.04 2.91
CA SER A 297 -8.23 -8.40 2.70
C SER A 297 -7.28 -9.48 3.16
N SER A 298 -7.72 -10.74 3.09
CA SER A 298 -6.85 -11.90 3.34
C SER A 298 -5.70 -12.02 2.34
N GLY A 299 -5.78 -11.33 1.20
CA GLY A 299 -4.70 -11.21 0.23
C GLY A 299 -3.48 -10.46 0.77
N ASP A 300 -3.68 -9.60 1.80
CA ASP A 300 -2.68 -8.69 2.36
C ASP A 300 -2.08 -9.17 3.67
N THR A 301 -2.67 -10.20 4.30
CA THR A 301 -2.24 -10.68 5.61
C THR A 301 -0.76 -11.08 5.65
N SER A 302 -0.25 -11.68 4.57
CA SER A 302 1.17 -12.03 4.46
C SER A 302 2.06 -10.79 4.43
N MET A 303 1.65 -9.75 3.69
CA MET A 303 2.35 -8.47 3.61
C MET A 303 2.34 -7.76 4.98
N ALA A 304 1.18 -7.69 5.65
CA ALA A 304 1.05 -7.12 6.98
C ALA A 304 1.96 -7.84 8.00
N ASN A 305 1.89 -9.17 8.06
CA ASN A 305 2.75 -9.97 8.94
C ASN A 305 4.24 -9.80 8.63
N TYR A 306 4.60 -9.77 7.34
CA TYR A 306 5.98 -9.59 6.92
C TYR A 306 6.53 -8.25 7.41
N VAL A 307 5.76 -7.17 7.32
CA VAL A 307 6.16 -5.84 7.75
C VAL A 307 6.36 -5.78 9.27
N VAL A 308 5.45 -6.34 10.07
CA VAL A 308 5.50 -6.20 11.53
C VAL A 308 6.34 -7.25 12.25
N ASN A 309 6.58 -8.42 11.63
CA ASN A 309 7.33 -9.49 12.28
C ASN A 309 8.83 -9.37 12.00
N ASP A 310 9.65 -9.46 13.05
CA ASP A 310 11.12 -9.46 12.95
C ASP A 310 11.66 -8.32 12.07
N ASN A 311 11.11 -7.12 12.26
CA ASN A 311 11.60 -5.91 11.59
C ASN A 311 12.66 -5.25 12.46
N GLN A 312 13.72 -4.75 11.84
CA GLN A 312 14.79 -4.03 12.56
C GLN A 312 14.32 -2.69 13.13
N TYR A 313 13.19 -2.16 12.63
CA TYR A 313 12.58 -0.91 13.08
C TYR A 313 11.20 -1.16 13.66
N GLU A 314 10.70 -0.27 14.51
CA GLU A 314 9.28 -0.24 14.83
C GLU A 314 8.47 -0.10 13.55
N SER A 315 7.44 -0.92 13.39
CA SER A 315 6.67 -1.02 12.15
C SER A 315 5.20 -1.25 12.44
N LEU A 316 4.33 -0.76 11.55
CA LEU A 316 2.89 -0.83 11.70
C LEU A 316 2.22 -1.41 10.45
N ALA A 317 1.13 -2.13 10.67
CA ALA A 317 0.23 -2.59 9.61
C ALA A 317 -1.18 -2.08 9.85
N PHE A 318 -1.81 -1.59 8.80
CA PHE A 318 -3.16 -1.03 8.81
C PHE A 318 -4.05 -1.79 7.84
N MET A 319 -5.29 -2.09 8.27
CA MET A 319 -6.24 -2.85 7.44
C MET A 319 -7.55 -2.07 7.32
N VAL A 320 -7.89 -1.66 6.10
CA VAL A 320 -9.13 -0.95 5.80
C VAL A 320 -10.31 -1.92 5.95
N CYS A 321 -11.28 -1.53 6.77
CA CYS A 321 -12.51 -2.26 7.04
C CYS A 321 -13.67 -1.59 6.30
N CYS A 322 -14.24 -2.28 5.31
CA CYS A 322 -15.36 -1.79 4.51
C CYS A 322 -16.68 -1.88 5.32
N ASP A 323 -16.81 -1.07 6.38
CA ASP A 323 -17.92 -1.08 7.34
C ASP A 323 -18.94 0.05 7.13
N ASP A 324 -18.80 0.82 6.05
CA ASP A 324 -19.77 1.86 5.69
C ASP A 324 -20.81 1.32 4.70
N LEU A 325 -22.05 1.19 5.15
CA LEU A 325 -23.16 0.68 4.33
C LEU A 325 -23.91 1.78 3.57
N GLU A 326 -23.63 3.05 3.87
CA GLU A 326 -24.32 4.20 3.28
C GLU A 326 -23.50 4.82 2.15
N ARG A 327 -22.25 5.10 2.41
CA ARG A 327 -21.34 5.78 1.48
C ARG A 327 -20.56 4.81 0.58
N GLU A 328 -20.46 3.53 1.01
CA GLU A 328 -19.80 2.44 0.28
C GLU A 328 -20.71 1.21 0.23
N ASN A 329 -20.45 0.29 -0.71
CA ASN A 329 -21.08 -1.03 -0.73
C ASN A 329 -20.39 -1.96 0.28
N GLY A 330 -20.51 -1.62 1.56
CA GLY A 330 -19.82 -2.27 2.66
C GLY A 330 -20.34 -3.68 2.98
N ASP A 331 -19.55 -4.41 3.76
CA ASP A 331 -19.91 -5.73 4.30
C ASP A 331 -19.48 -5.84 5.77
N MET A 332 -20.45 -5.72 6.68
CA MET A 332 -20.21 -5.78 8.12
C MET A 332 -19.58 -7.11 8.58
N LYS A 333 -19.86 -8.22 7.90
CA LYS A 333 -19.28 -9.51 8.26
C LYS A 333 -17.79 -9.54 7.91
N LYS A 334 -17.41 -9.10 6.70
CA LYS A 334 -16.01 -8.98 6.29
C LYS A 334 -15.27 -7.98 7.20
N ALA A 335 -15.86 -6.83 7.45
CA ALA A 335 -15.28 -5.79 8.31
C ALA A 335 -15.03 -6.28 9.74
N ASN A 336 -16.01 -6.95 10.37
CA ASN A 336 -15.86 -7.51 11.71
C ASN A 336 -14.82 -8.63 11.77
N ASN A 337 -14.73 -9.47 10.74
CA ASN A 337 -13.69 -10.49 10.64
C ASN A 337 -12.29 -9.85 10.53
N MET A 338 -12.15 -8.77 9.74
CA MET A 338 -10.88 -8.07 9.62
C MET A 338 -10.49 -7.39 10.94
N LYS A 339 -11.44 -6.72 11.64
CA LYS A 339 -11.19 -6.14 12.97
C LYS A 339 -10.67 -7.18 13.97
N LYS A 340 -11.26 -8.38 13.96
CA LYS A 340 -10.78 -9.50 14.79
C LYS A 340 -9.36 -9.95 14.41
N LEU A 341 -9.06 -10.08 13.11
CA LEU A 341 -7.71 -10.40 12.66
C LEU A 341 -6.69 -9.31 13.06
N CYS A 342 -7.09 -8.05 13.04
CA CYS A 342 -6.24 -6.95 13.52
C CYS A 342 -5.91 -7.11 15.01
N GLU A 343 -6.90 -7.41 15.85
CA GLU A 343 -6.69 -7.67 17.29
C GLU A 343 -5.74 -8.87 17.51
N GLU A 344 -5.92 -9.97 16.77
CA GLU A 344 -5.10 -11.19 16.89
C GLU A 344 -3.65 -10.99 16.45
N ASN A 345 -3.38 -10.03 15.55
CA ASN A 345 -2.06 -9.83 14.96
C ASN A 345 -1.41 -8.47 15.30
N ASN A 346 -2.02 -7.67 16.16
CA ASN A 346 -1.59 -6.31 16.51
C ASN A 346 -1.51 -5.37 15.28
N TRP A 347 -2.47 -5.48 14.36
CA TRP A 347 -2.66 -4.54 13.27
C TRP A 347 -3.70 -3.50 13.63
N GLU A 348 -3.70 -2.36 12.93
CA GLU A 348 -4.62 -1.25 13.17
C GLU A 348 -5.80 -1.29 12.18
N PRO A 349 -7.04 -1.50 12.64
CA PRO A 349 -8.20 -1.51 11.74
C PRO A 349 -8.66 -0.09 11.42
N ILE A 350 -8.68 0.28 10.15
CA ILE A 350 -9.23 1.55 9.65
C ILE A 350 -10.71 1.37 9.35
N SER A 351 -11.58 2.10 10.02
CA SER A 351 -13.03 2.09 9.77
C SER A 351 -13.39 3.14 8.71
N MET A 352 -13.92 2.72 7.57
CA MET A 352 -14.42 3.68 6.57
C MET A 352 -15.54 4.56 7.13
N ARG A 353 -16.38 4.00 7.99
CA ARG A 353 -17.53 4.69 8.60
C ARG A 353 -17.12 5.68 9.68
N ASP A 354 -16.22 5.26 10.58
CA ASP A 354 -15.96 5.99 11.82
C ASP A 354 -14.69 6.86 11.75
N ASP A 355 -13.72 6.50 10.89
CA ASP A 355 -12.45 7.24 10.77
C ASP A 355 -12.46 8.28 9.65
N TRP A 356 -13.36 8.19 8.66
CA TRP A 356 -13.37 9.05 7.48
C TRP A 356 -14.58 9.97 7.43
N LYS A 357 -14.36 11.26 7.14
CA LYS A 357 -15.41 12.24 6.91
C LYS A 357 -16.15 12.03 5.59
N THR A 358 -15.43 11.58 4.57
CA THR A 358 -15.95 11.23 3.24
C THR A 358 -15.11 10.08 2.67
N ILE A 359 -15.65 9.33 1.70
CA ILE A 359 -14.91 8.28 1.00
C ILE A 359 -14.37 8.80 -0.33
N TYR A 360 -15.26 9.34 -1.19
CA TYR A 360 -14.95 9.78 -2.56
C TYR A 360 -15.07 11.28 -2.77
N GLY A 361 -15.32 12.06 -1.68
CA GLY A 361 -15.63 13.49 -1.70
C GLY A 361 -17.13 13.79 -1.62
N ASP A 362 -17.46 15.02 -1.20
CA ASP A 362 -18.82 15.41 -0.78
C ASP A 362 -19.88 15.36 -1.90
N LYS A 363 -19.46 15.33 -3.16
CA LYS A 363 -20.39 15.33 -4.31
C LYS A 363 -20.77 13.93 -4.78
N VAL A 364 -20.05 12.90 -4.36
CA VAL A 364 -20.31 11.53 -4.74
C VAL A 364 -21.32 10.92 -3.78
N THR A 365 -22.32 10.27 -4.33
CA THR A 365 -23.33 9.56 -3.55
C THR A 365 -23.55 8.16 -4.12
N ARG A 366 -23.70 7.18 -3.24
CA ARG A 366 -24.01 5.80 -3.64
C ARG A 366 -25.44 5.74 -4.21
N LYS A 367 -25.63 4.97 -5.28
CA LYS A 367 -26.95 4.58 -5.78
C LYS A 367 -27.43 3.38 -4.97
N LEU A 368 -28.57 3.51 -4.32
CA LEU A 368 -29.22 2.44 -3.55
C LEU A 368 -29.92 1.44 -4.48
#